data_368a0630480759d212596ebdca8c3f26
#
_entry.id   368a0630480759d212596ebdca8c3f26
#
_cell.length_a   1.000
_cell.length_b   1.000
_cell.length_c   1.000
_cell.angle_alpha   90.00
_cell.angle_beta   90.00
_cell.angle_gamma   90.00
#
_symmetry.space_group_name_H-M   'P 1'
#
loop_
_entity.id
_entity.type
_entity.pdbx_description
1 polymer ?
#
loop_
_entity_poly.entity_id
_entity_poly.type
_entity_poly.pdbx_seq_one_letter_code
_entity_poly.pdbx_strand_id
1 'polypeptide(L)'
;MKVDAEIALKQITLENQHVRLQMLPEVGSKITSLVYVPDNREFLFQPPDPQQPFRIPGYGAQFKDFDNSGFDECLPTVGACRYPSKAFSADLPDHGEVWSIPWEWQASESSAKLQCRCRQLPLVFYKEIRLKQESVLISYKVENTSAEQVDYLWSSHPLLALNPGDRVIVPPEVREVFIDQSHTWRLGGFGDRTSWPRTVDRNGKAADLSLILPR
;
A
#
# COMPACT_ATOMS: atom_id res chain seq x y z
N MET A 1 -28.46 23.42 0.50
CA MET A 1 -27.26 22.85 1.10
C MET A 1 -27.64 21.48 1.66
N LYS A 2 -27.35 20.37 0.95
CA LYS A 2 -27.48 19.03 1.53
C LYS A 2 -26.23 18.85 2.38
N VAL A 3 -26.41 18.72 3.68
CA VAL A 3 -25.39 18.18 4.58
C VAL A 3 -25.30 16.70 4.21
N ASP A 4 -24.24 16.32 3.50
CA ASP A 4 -23.94 14.91 3.29
C ASP A 4 -23.74 14.31 4.68
N ALA A 5 -24.57 13.34 5.03
CA ALA A 5 -24.42 12.62 6.27
C ALA A 5 -23.04 11.97 6.25
N GLU A 6 -22.19 12.36 7.17
CA GLU A 6 -20.86 11.80 7.36
C GLU A 6 -21.04 10.30 7.63
N ILE A 7 -20.71 9.47 6.65
CA ILE A 7 -20.80 8.02 6.80
C ILE A 7 -19.67 7.64 7.75
N ALA A 8 -20.01 7.26 8.97
CA ALA A 8 -19.04 6.77 9.93
C ALA A 8 -18.40 5.48 9.38
N LEU A 9 -17.12 5.54 9.03
CA LEU A 9 -16.34 4.39 8.54
C LEU A 9 -16.23 3.34 9.64
N LYS A 10 -16.45 2.08 9.28
CA LYS A 10 -16.33 0.98 10.23
C LYS A 10 -14.88 0.55 10.35
N GLN A 11 -14.29 0.80 11.52
CA GLN A 11 -12.93 0.37 11.84
C GLN A 11 -12.95 -1.05 12.42
N ILE A 12 -12.10 -1.92 11.88
CA ILE A 12 -11.75 -3.21 12.48
C ILE A 12 -10.48 -3.03 13.29
N THR A 13 -10.47 -3.54 14.51
CA THR A 13 -9.27 -3.63 15.36
C THR A 13 -8.99 -5.09 15.66
N LEU A 14 -7.76 -5.52 15.35
CA LEU A 14 -7.20 -6.79 15.79
C LEU A 14 -6.15 -6.48 16.85
N GLU A 15 -6.21 -7.16 17.99
CA GLU A 15 -5.27 -6.87 19.09
C GLU A 15 -4.91 -8.13 19.87
N ASN A 16 -3.65 -8.19 20.30
CA ASN A 16 -3.15 -9.10 21.31
C ASN A 16 -2.19 -8.34 22.24
N GLN A 17 -1.51 -9.01 23.16
CA GLN A 17 -0.59 -8.36 24.10
C GLN A 17 0.63 -7.67 23.46
N HIS A 18 0.92 -7.93 22.18
CA HIS A 18 2.11 -7.43 21.50
C HIS A 18 1.78 -6.50 20.33
N VAL A 19 0.68 -6.73 19.64
CA VAL A 19 0.37 -6.03 18.39
C VAL A 19 -1.07 -5.58 18.37
N ARG A 20 -1.30 -4.32 18.00
CA ARG A 20 -2.60 -3.77 17.61
C ARG A 20 -2.57 -3.30 16.18
N LEU A 21 -3.53 -3.78 15.37
CA LEU A 21 -3.70 -3.43 13.97
C LEU A 21 -5.11 -2.89 13.76
N GLN A 22 -5.22 -1.75 13.07
CA GLN A 22 -6.50 -1.13 12.73
C GLN A 22 -6.63 -1.02 11.22
N MET A 23 -7.84 -1.23 10.70
CA MET A 23 -8.11 -1.15 9.26
C MET A 23 -9.51 -0.66 8.96
N LEU A 24 -9.70 -0.12 7.74
CA LEU A 24 -10.95 0.41 7.20
C LEU A 24 -11.36 -0.40 5.95
N PRO A 25 -12.31 -1.36 6.07
CA PRO A 25 -12.75 -2.16 4.93
C PRO A 25 -13.38 -1.35 3.81
N GLU A 26 -14.10 -0.28 4.13
CA GLU A 26 -14.75 0.59 3.15
C GLU A 26 -13.74 1.43 2.33
N VAL A 27 -12.50 1.55 2.80
CA VAL A 27 -11.42 2.30 2.14
C VAL A 27 -10.36 1.30 1.64
N GLY A 28 -10.73 0.41 0.74
CA GLY A 28 -9.80 -0.54 0.12
C GLY A 28 -9.14 -1.51 1.10
N SER A 29 -9.75 -1.77 2.27
CA SER A 29 -9.10 -2.55 3.34
C SER A 29 -7.77 -1.95 3.81
N LYS A 30 -7.64 -0.62 3.75
CA LYS A 30 -6.48 0.13 4.23
C LYS A 30 -6.17 -0.20 5.68
N ILE A 31 -4.94 -0.62 5.98
CA ILE A 31 -4.46 -0.72 7.35
C ILE A 31 -4.00 0.68 7.77
N THR A 32 -4.69 1.28 8.73
CA THR A 32 -4.44 2.66 9.15
C THR A 32 -3.45 2.78 10.29
N SER A 33 -3.26 1.70 11.08
CA SER A 33 -2.35 1.69 12.21
C SER A 33 -1.80 0.29 12.44
N LEU A 34 -0.53 0.19 12.78
CA LEU A 34 0.15 -1.02 13.19
C LEU A 34 1.09 -0.70 14.34
N VAL A 35 0.65 -1.00 15.56
CA VAL A 35 1.33 -0.63 16.81
C VAL A 35 1.94 -1.84 17.47
N TYR A 36 3.20 -1.74 17.89
CA TYR A 36 3.79 -2.63 18.88
C TYR A 36 3.38 -2.14 20.27
N VAL A 37 2.53 -2.91 20.93
CA VAL A 37 1.81 -2.50 22.14
C VAL A 37 2.75 -2.22 23.33
N PRO A 38 3.81 -3.04 23.61
CA PRO A 38 4.65 -2.86 24.78
C PRO A 38 5.32 -1.50 24.93
N ASP A 39 5.68 -0.85 23.83
CA ASP A 39 6.28 0.49 23.83
C ASP A 39 5.47 1.53 23.07
N ASN A 40 4.24 1.17 22.68
CA ASN A 40 3.31 2.00 21.91
C ASN A 40 3.91 2.56 20.63
N ARG A 41 4.72 1.76 19.92
CA ARG A 41 5.42 2.16 18.69
C ARG A 41 4.55 1.93 17.47
N GLU A 42 4.19 3.02 16.78
CA GLU A 42 3.51 2.98 15.48
C GLU A 42 4.52 2.74 14.36
N PHE A 43 4.25 1.77 13.49
CA PHE A 43 5.09 1.42 12.34
C PHE A 43 4.66 2.08 11.05
N LEU A 44 3.42 2.52 10.94
CA LEU A 44 2.89 3.13 9.73
C LEU A 44 2.92 4.66 9.83
N PHE A 45 3.27 5.30 8.72
CA PHE A 45 3.16 6.75 8.62
C PHE A 45 1.71 7.17 8.82
N GLN A 46 1.50 8.13 9.72
CA GLN A 46 0.18 8.62 10.11
C GLN A 46 -0.19 9.88 9.33
N PRO A 47 -1.49 10.17 9.12
CA PRO A 47 -1.93 11.42 8.52
C PRO A 47 -1.36 12.62 9.27
N PRO A 48 -1.00 13.71 8.58
CA PRO A 48 -0.51 14.93 9.23
C PRO A 48 -1.52 15.55 10.20
N ASP A 49 -2.81 15.40 9.90
CA ASP A 49 -3.92 15.79 10.76
C ASP A 49 -4.72 14.54 11.17
N PRO A 50 -4.52 14.05 12.42
CA PRO A 50 -5.25 12.89 12.91
C PRO A 50 -6.77 13.11 13.09
N GLN A 51 -7.23 14.35 13.05
CA GLN A 51 -8.66 14.70 13.15
C GLN A 51 -9.35 14.73 11.81
N GLN A 52 -8.59 14.73 10.70
CA GLN A 52 -9.16 14.67 9.38
C GLN A 52 -9.68 13.26 9.10
N PRO A 53 -10.99 13.10 8.86
CA PRO A 53 -11.55 11.78 8.58
C PRO A 53 -11.01 11.22 7.26
N PHE A 54 -10.81 9.90 7.21
CA PHE A 54 -10.51 9.21 5.96
C PHE A 54 -11.69 9.38 5.00
N ARG A 55 -11.37 9.71 3.75
CA ARG A 55 -12.38 9.84 2.70
C ARG A 55 -12.46 8.54 1.91
N ILE A 56 -13.67 8.08 1.61
CA ILE A 56 -13.87 6.95 0.69
C ILE A 56 -13.51 7.42 -0.73
N PRO A 57 -12.50 6.83 -1.39
CA PRO A 57 -12.16 7.19 -2.75
C PRO A 57 -13.27 6.75 -3.71
N GLY A 58 -13.61 7.61 -4.67
CA GLY A 58 -14.39 7.17 -5.81
C GLY A 58 -13.56 6.21 -6.67
N TYR A 59 -14.23 5.24 -7.30
CA TYR A 59 -13.55 4.33 -8.24
C TYR A 59 -12.82 5.12 -9.35
N GLY A 60 -11.55 4.78 -9.57
CA GLY A 60 -10.69 5.48 -10.53
C GLY A 60 -10.14 6.83 -10.08
N ALA A 61 -10.29 7.17 -8.81
CA ALA A 61 -9.69 8.36 -8.23
C ALA A 61 -8.15 8.30 -8.33
N GLN A 62 -7.51 9.47 -8.29
CA GLN A 62 -6.05 9.56 -8.23
C GLN A 62 -5.59 9.33 -6.79
N PHE A 63 -4.69 8.38 -6.57
CA PHE A 63 -4.20 8.01 -5.24
C PHE A 63 -3.62 9.22 -4.47
N LYS A 64 -2.85 10.07 -5.17
CA LYS A 64 -2.21 11.27 -4.60
C LYS A 64 -3.17 12.31 -4.00
N ASP A 65 -4.45 12.29 -4.39
CA ASP A 65 -5.47 13.26 -3.96
C ASP A 65 -6.19 12.79 -2.67
N PHE A 66 -5.82 11.62 -2.16
CA PHE A 66 -6.38 11.03 -0.95
C PHE A 66 -5.33 10.94 0.16
N ASP A 67 -5.68 10.25 1.24
CA ASP A 67 -4.78 10.05 2.35
C ASP A 67 -3.61 9.15 1.94
N ASN A 68 -2.40 9.70 2.01
CA ASN A 68 -1.16 9.00 1.72
C ASN A 68 -0.48 8.58 3.05
N SER A 69 -1.15 7.76 3.85
CA SER A 69 -0.65 7.18 5.09
C SER A 69 -1.01 5.69 5.16
N GLY A 70 -0.57 5.01 6.20
CA GLY A 70 -0.95 3.62 6.44
C GLY A 70 -0.43 2.62 5.39
N PHE A 71 -1.24 1.62 5.07
CA PHE A 71 -0.85 0.53 4.19
C PHE A 71 -2.02 0.17 3.25
N ASP A 72 -1.83 0.39 1.97
CA ASP A 72 -2.76 0.06 0.89
C ASP A 72 -2.30 -1.15 0.07
N GLU A 73 -3.20 -1.68 -0.77
CA GLU A 73 -2.90 -2.73 -1.73
C GLU A 73 -3.09 -2.19 -3.16
N CYS A 74 -2.16 -2.50 -4.04
CA CYS A 74 -2.27 -2.19 -5.47
C CYS A 74 -2.55 -3.48 -6.24
N LEU A 75 -3.68 -3.55 -6.92
CA LEU A 75 -4.06 -4.63 -7.84
C LEU A 75 -5.17 -4.13 -8.78
N PRO A 76 -5.19 -4.50 -10.05
CA PRO A 76 -4.31 -5.39 -10.80
C PRO A 76 -3.10 -4.68 -11.45
N THR A 77 -2.85 -3.44 -11.11
CA THR A 77 -1.70 -2.64 -11.57
C THR A 77 -1.23 -1.70 -10.47
N VAL A 78 -0.03 -1.15 -10.59
CA VAL A 78 0.47 -0.07 -9.74
C VAL A 78 0.23 1.29 -10.40
N GLY A 79 0.49 1.45 -11.68
CA GLY A 79 0.24 2.69 -12.41
C GLY A 79 -0.98 2.58 -13.33
N ALA A 80 -1.62 3.70 -13.64
CA ALA A 80 -2.71 3.74 -14.61
C ALA A 80 -2.22 3.26 -15.98
N CYS A 81 -2.97 2.34 -16.60
CA CYS A 81 -2.59 1.79 -17.91
C CYS A 81 -3.79 1.23 -18.68
N ARG A 82 -3.62 1.14 -20.01
CA ARG A 82 -4.48 0.29 -20.84
C ARG A 82 -4.09 -1.16 -20.65
N TYR A 83 -5.05 -2.03 -20.31
CA TYR A 83 -4.79 -3.46 -20.15
C TYR A 83 -4.31 -4.08 -21.46
N PRO A 84 -3.17 -4.82 -21.49
CA PRO A 84 -2.50 -5.20 -22.74
C PRO A 84 -3.12 -6.40 -23.46
N SER A 85 -4.11 -7.08 -22.88
CA SER A 85 -4.75 -8.26 -23.47
C SER A 85 -5.87 -7.89 -24.43
N LYS A 86 -6.05 -8.72 -25.49
CA LYS A 86 -7.20 -8.61 -26.39
C LYS A 86 -8.48 -9.21 -25.81
N ALA A 87 -8.37 -10.11 -24.83
CA ALA A 87 -9.51 -10.75 -24.16
C ALA A 87 -10.32 -9.77 -23.32
N PHE A 88 -9.65 -8.75 -22.76
CA PHE A 88 -10.28 -7.76 -21.90
C PHE A 88 -9.93 -6.35 -22.37
N SER A 89 -10.94 -5.53 -22.62
CA SER A 89 -10.76 -4.11 -22.96
C SER A 89 -10.97 -3.29 -21.70
N ALA A 90 -9.89 -3.01 -20.98
CA ALA A 90 -9.94 -2.32 -19.71
C ALA A 90 -8.93 -1.16 -19.62
N ASP A 91 -9.34 -0.03 -19.07
CA ASP A 91 -8.47 1.05 -18.63
C ASP A 91 -8.33 0.95 -17.11
N LEU A 92 -7.15 0.52 -16.67
CA LEU A 92 -6.88 0.29 -15.25
C LEU A 92 -6.49 1.62 -14.59
N PRO A 93 -7.08 1.92 -13.41
CA PRO A 93 -6.82 3.17 -12.72
C PRO A 93 -5.46 3.19 -12.00
N ASP A 94 -5.08 4.38 -11.57
CA ASP A 94 -3.89 4.61 -10.75
C ASP A 94 -3.94 3.80 -9.44
N HIS A 95 -2.85 3.12 -9.11
CA HIS A 95 -2.72 2.15 -8.00
C HIS A 95 -3.69 0.95 -8.07
N GLY A 96 -4.27 0.71 -9.26
CA GLY A 96 -5.24 -0.37 -9.48
C GLY A 96 -6.61 -0.08 -8.88
N GLU A 97 -7.40 -1.12 -8.72
CA GLU A 97 -8.80 -1.01 -8.34
C GLU A 97 -9.05 -1.15 -6.83
N VAL A 98 -8.29 -2.05 -6.19
CA VAL A 98 -8.66 -2.60 -4.87
C VAL A 98 -8.56 -1.60 -3.72
N TRP A 99 -7.71 -0.57 -3.82
CA TRP A 99 -7.57 0.48 -2.81
C TRP A 99 -8.78 1.43 -2.76
N SER A 100 -9.57 1.51 -3.84
CA SER A 100 -10.68 2.47 -4.00
C SER A 100 -12.06 1.81 -3.99
N ILE A 101 -12.15 0.53 -3.66
CA ILE A 101 -13.42 -0.19 -3.55
C ILE A 101 -13.59 -0.75 -2.14
N PRO A 102 -14.82 -0.83 -1.62
CA PRO A 102 -15.07 -1.44 -0.32
C PRO A 102 -14.86 -2.96 -0.38
N TRP A 103 -14.36 -3.54 0.72
CA TRP A 103 -14.14 -4.97 0.86
C TRP A 103 -15.17 -5.60 1.79
N GLU A 104 -15.63 -6.78 1.41
CA GLU A 104 -16.38 -7.66 2.31
C GLU A 104 -15.42 -8.24 3.36
N TRP A 105 -15.90 -8.43 4.58
CA TRP A 105 -15.03 -8.86 5.65
C TRP A 105 -15.74 -9.66 6.76
N GLN A 106 -14.93 -10.46 7.46
CA GLN A 106 -15.26 -11.13 8.71
C GLN A 106 -14.04 -11.00 9.63
N ALA A 107 -14.25 -10.69 10.89
CA ALA A 107 -13.16 -10.52 11.85
C ALA A 107 -13.48 -11.15 13.20
N SER A 108 -12.42 -11.54 13.92
CA SER A 108 -12.38 -11.92 15.32
C SER A 108 -11.39 -11.00 16.04
N GLU A 109 -11.08 -11.25 17.32
CA GLU A 109 -10.12 -10.45 18.08
C GLU A 109 -8.70 -10.44 17.48
N SER A 110 -8.25 -11.54 16.88
CA SER A 110 -6.88 -11.70 16.40
C SER A 110 -6.75 -12.05 14.91
N SER A 111 -7.85 -12.08 14.17
CA SER A 111 -7.82 -12.39 12.74
C SER A 111 -8.92 -11.68 11.96
N ALA A 112 -8.65 -11.42 10.68
CA ALA A 112 -9.64 -10.92 9.74
C ALA A 112 -9.47 -11.62 8.39
N LYS A 113 -10.60 -11.88 7.73
CA LYS A 113 -10.68 -12.35 6.34
C LYS A 113 -11.41 -11.28 5.55
N LEU A 114 -10.82 -10.86 4.47
CA LEU A 114 -11.35 -9.79 3.64
C LEU A 114 -11.28 -10.20 2.17
N GLN A 115 -12.24 -9.73 1.38
CA GLN A 115 -12.24 -9.95 -0.07
C GLN A 115 -12.88 -8.78 -0.82
N CYS A 116 -12.44 -8.59 -2.04
CA CYS A 116 -13.09 -7.69 -2.99
C CYS A 116 -13.01 -8.24 -4.42
N ARG A 117 -13.90 -7.77 -5.26
CA ARG A 117 -13.94 -8.11 -6.69
C ARG A 117 -13.53 -6.91 -7.51
N CYS A 118 -12.55 -7.07 -8.40
CA CYS A 118 -12.21 -6.08 -9.39
C CYS A 118 -13.39 -5.79 -10.32
N ARG A 119 -13.48 -4.57 -10.83
CA ARG A 119 -14.57 -4.13 -11.70
C ARG A 119 -14.24 -4.31 -13.19
N GLN A 120 -12.97 -4.13 -13.55
CA GLN A 120 -12.50 -4.16 -14.93
C GLN A 120 -12.01 -5.56 -15.36
N LEU A 121 -11.40 -6.28 -14.45
CA LEU A 121 -10.89 -7.63 -14.71
C LEU A 121 -11.63 -8.68 -13.87
N PRO A 122 -11.77 -9.93 -14.37
CA PRO A 122 -12.47 -11.00 -13.67
C PRO A 122 -11.64 -11.57 -12.51
N LEU A 123 -11.17 -10.70 -11.61
CA LEU A 123 -10.34 -11.07 -10.47
C LEU A 123 -11.10 -10.87 -9.16
N VAL A 124 -10.92 -11.82 -8.25
CA VAL A 124 -11.28 -11.69 -6.84
C VAL A 124 -10.01 -11.71 -6.01
N PHE A 125 -9.85 -10.72 -5.16
CA PHE A 125 -8.70 -10.58 -4.28
C PHE A 125 -9.09 -10.87 -2.83
N TYR A 126 -8.35 -11.75 -2.20
CA TYR A 126 -8.53 -12.17 -0.82
C TYR A 126 -7.32 -11.77 0.01
N LYS A 127 -7.58 -11.33 1.23
CA LYS A 127 -6.58 -10.98 2.23
C LYS A 127 -6.99 -11.60 3.56
N GLU A 128 -6.11 -12.39 4.15
CA GLU A 128 -6.30 -12.92 5.50
C GLU A 128 -5.19 -12.41 6.40
N ILE A 129 -5.57 -11.81 7.53
CA ILE A 129 -4.65 -11.25 8.53
C ILE A 129 -4.81 -12.07 9.80
N ARG A 130 -3.68 -12.46 10.40
CA ARG A 130 -3.64 -13.15 11.71
C ARG A 130 -2.53 -12.58 12.57
N LEU A 131 -2.87 -12.24 13.81
CA LEU A 131 -1.90 -11.90 14.83
C LEU A 131 -1.37 -13.17 15.48
N LYS A 132 -0.04 -13.32 15.51
CA LYS A 132 0.63 -14.46 16.15
C LYS A 132 1.79 -13.95 16.98
N GLN A 133 1.61 -13.88 18.30
CA GLN A 133 2.60 -13.27 19.20
C GLN A 133 2.95 -11.84 18.73
N GLU A 134 4.22 -11.57 18.43
CA GLU A 134 4.76 -10.29 17.95
C GLU A 134 4.69 -10.13 16.43
N SER A 135 4.07 -11.08 15.72
CA SER A 135 4.04 -11.10 14.27
C SER A 135 2.64 -10.86 13.72
N VAL A 136 2.58 -10.16 12.58
CA VAL A 136 1.40 -10.05 11.75
C VAL A 136 1.62 -10.91 10.50
N LEU A 137 0.79 -11.93 10.32
CA LEU A 137 0.81 -12.78 9.14
C LEU A 137 -0.29 -12.31 8.19
N ILE A 138 0.08 -11.90 7.00
CA ILE A 138 -0.86 -11.50 5.95
C ILE A 138 -0.71 -12.47 4.80
N SER A 139 -1.80 -13.15 4.46
CA SER A 139 -1.87 -14.08 3.34
C SER A 139 -2.77 -13.53 2.26
N TYR A 140 -2.33 -13.63 1.02
CA TYR A 140 -3.07 -13.14 -0.14
C TYR A 140 -3.41 -14.27 -1.10
N LYS A 141 -4.56 -14.16 -1.75
CA LYS A 141 -4.97 -15.01 -2.86
C LYS A 141 -5.61 -14.13 -3.94
N VAL A 142 -5.20 -14.33 -5.18
CA VAL A 142 -5.88 -13.79 -6.37
C VAL A 142 -6.55 -14.95 -7.08
N GLU A 143 -7.81 -14.79 -7.42
CA GLU A 143 -8.60 -15.77 -8.15
C GLU A 143 -9.09 -15.17 -9.46
N ASN A 144 -8.73 -15.79 -10.58
CA ASN A 144 -9.29 -15.48 -11.87
C ASN A 144 -10.61 -16.26 -12.03
N THR A 145 -11.71 -15.55 -12.19
CA THR A 145 -13.07 -16.14 -12.31
C THR A 145 -13.50 -16.37 -13.76
N SER A 146 -12.58 -16.16 -14.73
CA SER A 146 -12.82 -16.42 -16.16
C SER A 146 -12.07 -17.65 -16.64
N ALA A 147 -12.34 -18.08 -17.89
CA ALA A 147 -11.57 -19.11 -18.56
C ALA A 147 -10.32 -18.55 -19.29
N GLU A 148 -10.23 -17.23 -19.44
CA GLU A 148 -9.14 -16.56 -20.13
C GLU A 148 -7.96 -16.28 -19.18
N GLN A 149 -6.76 -16.24 -19.71
CA GLN A 149 -5.59 -15.82 -18.94
C GLN A 149 -5.67 -14.34 -18.59
N VAL A 150 -5.44 -14.01 -17.32
CA VAL A 150 -5.36 -12.64 -16.81
C VAL A 150 -3.99 -12.39 -16.24
N ASP A 151 -3.27 -11.44 -16.83
CA ASP A 151 -2.02 -10.93 -16.31
C ASP A 151 -2.33 -9.83 -15.28
N TYR A 152 -1.61 -9.81 -14.16
CA TYR A 152 -1.77 -8.77 -13.14
C TYR A 152 -0.43 -8.48 -12.47
N LEU A 153 -0.36 -7.28 -11.90
CA LEU A 153 0.68 -6.88 -11.00
C LEU A 153 0.05 -6.58 -9.64
N TRP A 154 0.57 -7.20 -8.60
CA TRP A 154 0.21 -6.88 -7.21
C TRP A 154 1.40 -6.28 -6.50
N SER A 155 1.13 -5.25 -5.69
CA SER A 155 2.11 -4.69 -4.78
C SER A 155 1.44 -4.33 -3.45
N SER A 156 2.07 -4.69 -2.35
CA SER A 156 1.78 -4.09 -1.06
C SER A 156 2.39 -2.69 -1.01
N HIS A 157 1.67 -1.72 -0.44
CA HIS A 157 2.08 -0.32 -0.41
C HIS A 157 2.09 0.26 1.03
N PRO A 158 2.91 -0.31 1.95
CA PRO A 158 3.03 0.22 3.30
C PRO A 158 3.86 1.51 3.30
N LEU A 159 3.30 2.59 3.84
CA LEU A 159 4.03 3.81 4.15
C LEU A 159 4.52 3.71 5.60
N LEU A 160 5.83 3.60 5.78
CA LEU A 160 6.44 3.35 7.08
C LEU A 160 6.73 4.66 7.83
N ALA A 161 6.53 4.65 9.14
CA ALA A 161 6.96 5.72 10.05
C ALA A 161 8.48 5.65 10.23
N LEU A 162 9.21 6.39 9.42
CA LEU A 162 10.67 6.40 9.40
C LEU A 162 11.22 7.66 10.09
N ASN A 163 12.30 7.49 10.84
CA ASN A 163 13.03 8.57 11.48
C ASN A 163 14.36 8.83 10.78
N PRO A 164 14.90 10.06 10.86
CA PRO A 164 16.26 10.32 10.44
C PRO A 164 17.25 9.37 11.12
N GLY A 165 18.12 8.74 10.33
CA GLY A 165 19.06 7.73 10.80
C GLY A 165 18.61 6.29 10.64
N ASP A 166 17.31 6.03 10.43
CA ASP A 166 16.82 4.70 10.06
C ASP A 166 17.42 4.24 8.74
N ARG A 167 17.51 2.93 8.56
CA ARG A 167 18.10 2.34 7.35
C ARG A 167 17.18 1.32 6.70
N VAL A 168 17.11 1.39 5.38
CA VAL A 168 16.52 0.33 4.56
C VAL A 168 17.57 -0.77 4.37
N ILE A 169 17.24 -1.98 4.80
CA ILE A 169 18.09 -3.16 4.65
C ILE A 169 17.47 -4.06 3.59
N VAL A 170 18.27 -4.42 2.59
CA VAL A 170 17.89 -5.35 1.53
C VAL A 170 18.87 -6.53 1.51
N PRO A 171 18.54 -7.65 0.87
CA PRO A 171 19.47 -8.77 0.71
C PRO A 171 20.83 -8.31 0.12
N PRO A 172 21.96 -8.90 0.58
CA PRO A 172 23.31 -8.45 0.18
C PRO A 172 23.61 -8.63 -1.32
N GLU A 173 22.80 -9.41 -2.02
CA GLU A 173 22.86 -9.60 -3.48
C GLU A 173 22.37 -8.38 -4.27
N VAL A 174 21.54 -7.54 -3.64
CA VAL A 174 21.07 -6.28 -4.27
C VAL A 174 22.23 -5.29 -4.31
N ARG A 175 22.76 -5.05 -5.51
CA ARG A 175 23.90 -4.16 -5.77
C ARG A 175 23.54 -2.95 -6.60
N GLU A 176 22.34 -2.96 -7.18
CA GLU A 176 21.87 -1.94 -8.10
C GLU A 176 20.36 -1.73 -7.88
N VAL A 177 19.91 -0.51 -8.11
CA VAL A 177 18.52 -0.14 -8.11
C VAL A 177 18.14 0.53 -9.42
N PHE A 178 16.91 0.29 -9.85
CA PHE A 178 16.29 0.95 -10.98
C PHE A 178 15.61 2.23 -10.48
N ILE A 179 15.75 3.31 -11.22
CA ILE A 179 15.13 4.59 -10.91
C ILE A 179 13.76 4.66 -11.59
N ASP A 180 12.71 4.55 -10.81
CA ASP A 180 11.34 4.82 -11.24
C ASP A 180 11.06 6.33 -11.15
N GLN A 181 11.28 6.92 -9.97
CA GLN A 181 11.21 8.35 -9.73
C GLN A 181 12.38 8.82 -8.85
N SER A 182 12.89 10.00 -9.14
CA SER A 182 13.90 10.66 -8.32
C SER A 182 13.51 12.12 -8.13
N HIS A 183 13.27 12.52 -6.88
CA HIS A 183 12.98 13.92 -6.55
C HIS A 183 14.06 14.83 -7.12
N THR A 184 13.65 15.87 -7.84
CA THR A 184 14.56 16.79 -8.55
C THR A 184 15.53 16.12 -9.54
N TRP A 185 15.23 14.90 -10.00
CA TRP A 185 16.07 14.13 -10.94
C TRP A 185 17.50 13.88 -10.41
N ARG A 186 17.66 13.94 -9.10
CA ARG A 186 18.98 13.85 -8.43
C ARG A 186 19.75 12.59 -8.78
N LEU A 187 19.06 11.44 -8.86
CA LEU A 187 19.69 10.15 -9.16
C LEU A 187 19.58 9.74 -10.63
N GLY A 188 18.77 10.44 -11.41
CA GLY A 188 18.47 10.10 -12.78
C GLY A 188 17.00 10.19 -13.09
N GLY A 189 16.61 9.76 -14.30
CA GLY A 189 15.23 9.63 -14.77
C GLY A 189 14.74 8.21 -14.74
N PHE A 190 13.48 8.03 -15.15
CA PHE A 190 12.87 6.70 -15.33
C PHE A 190 13.76 5.84 -16.24
N GLY A 191 14.06 4.63 -15.80
CA GLY A 191 14.88 3.68 -16.55
C GLY A 191 16.35 3.69 -16.21
N ASP A 192 16.88 4.77 -15.61
CA ASP A 192 18.27 4.83 -15.19
C ASP A 192 18.53 3.82 -14.06
N ARG A 193 19.79 3.43 -13.93
CA ARG A 193 20.25 2.53 -12.87
C ARG A 193 21.37 3.17 -12.07
N THR A 194 21.42 2.84 -10.79
CA THR A 194 22.48 3.31 -9.91
C THR A 194 22.83 2.23 -8.87
N SER A 195 24.04 2.30 -8.34
CA SER A 195 24.50 1.33 -7.35
C SER A 195 23.78 1.48 -6.00
N TRP A 196 23.63 0.37 -5.31
CA TRP A 196 23.07 0.28 -3.97
C TRP A 196 24.09 -0.27 -2.97
N PRO A 197 24.15 0.22 -1.73
CA PRO A 197 23.41 1.37 -1.19
C PRO A 197 24.09 2.71 -1.46
N ARG A 198 25.34 2.72 -1.86
CA ARG A 198 26.15 3.94 -2.07
C ARG A 198 26.27 4.25 -3.55
N THR A 199 26.01 5.51 -3.87
CA THR A 199 26.10 6.03 -5.22
C THR A 199 26.59 7.46 -5.23
N VAL A 200 26.71 8.04 -6.43
CA VAL A 200 26.99 9.47 -6.65
C VAL A 200 25.82 10.06 -7.41
N ASP A 201 25.31 11.18 -6.94
CA ASP A 201 24.24 11.88 -7.64
C ASP A 201 24.74 12.61 -8.90
N ARG A 202 23.83 13.16 -9.69
CA ARG A 202 24.15 13.88 -10.94
C ARG A 202 25.05 15.10 -10.74
N ASN A 203 25.16 15.61 -9.51
CA ASN A 203 26.02 16.74 -9.16
C ASN A 203 27.39 16.28 -8.63
N GLY A 204 27.71 14.99 -8.70
CA GLY A 204 28.95 14.43 -8.17
C GLY A 204 28.96 14.26 -6.65
N LYS A 205 27.84 14.44 -5.95
CA LYS A 205 27.77 14.30 -4.49
C LYS A 205 27.50 12.84 -4.11
N ALA A 206 28.28 12.32 -3.17
CA ALA A 206 28.04 10.99 -2.61
C ALA A 206 26.70 10.91 -1.88
N ALA A 207 25.98 9.81 -2.09
CA ALA A 207 24.69 9.52 -1.46
C ALA A 207 24.66 8.08 -0.94
N ASP A 208 24.07 7.90 0.23
CA ASP A 208 23.72 6.59 0.80
C ASP A 208 22.20 6.45 0.70
N LEU A 209 21.73 5.62 -0.24
CA LEU A 209 20.30 5.43 -0.53
C LEU A 209 19.60 4.58 0.53
N SER A 210 20.36 3.89 1.38
CA SER A 210 19.77 3.13 2.50
C SER A 210 19.44 4.00 3.70
N LEU A 211 20.00 5.20 3.80
CA LEU A 211 19.87 6.07 4.97
C LEU A 211 18.71 7.04 4.82
N ILE A 212 17.83 7.06 5.81
CA ILE A 212 16.79 8.08 5.91
C ILE A 212 17.39 9.39 6.42
N LEU A 213 17.30 10.42 5.61
CA LEU A 213 17.84 11.73 5.91
C LEU A 213 16.80 12.61 6.62
N PRO A 214 17.22 13.61 7.42
CA PRO A 214 16.34 14.67 7.89
C PRO A 214 15.62 15.37 6.73
N ARG A 215 14.37 15.76 6.95
CA ARG A 215 13.57 16.56 6.00
C ARG A 215 13.99 18.01 6.02
#